data_b6b723d96d0b47e73c9c081d56a64c83
#
_entry.id   b6b723d96d0b47e73c9c081d56a64c83
#
_cell.length_a   1.000
_cell.length_b   1.000
_cell.length_c   1.000
_cell.angle_alpha   90.00
_cell.angle_beta   90.00
_cell.angle_gamma   90.00
#
_symmetry.space_group_name_H-M   'P 1'
#
loop_
_entity.id
_entity.type
_entity.pdbx_description
1 polymer ?
#
loop_
_entity_poly.entity_id
_entity_poly.type
_entity_poly.pdbx_seq_one_letter_code
_entity_poly.pdbx_strand_id
1 'polypeptide(L)'
;MEIKINGRMVELGAISPETPLLYVLRNDLGLNGPKYGCGLGECGACTVLIDGVAARSCSIPLSGVIDKSITTLEGLSEAGQLHPVQQGFIDEQAAQCGYCTNGMIMTLVALFERNPQADEQEIKNELAYNLCRCGTHIEILRAAAKARQLLAERGQA
;
A
#
# COMPACT_ATOMS: atom_id res chain seq x y z
N MET A 1 13.69 -3.20 20.31
CA MET A 1 12.63 -3.94 19.57
C MET A 1 12.97 -3.89 18.09
N GLU A 2 12.87 -5.01 17.39
CA GLU A 2 13.17 -5.09 15.96
C GLU A 2 11.92 -5.43 15.17
N ILE A 3 11.77 -4.84 13.99
CA ILE A 3 10.71 -5.17 13.03
C ILE A 3 11.27 -5.30 11.63
N LYS A 4 10.62 -6.11 10.79
CA LYS A 4 11.03 -6.29 9.39
C LYS A 4 10.24 -5.37 8.48
N ILE A 5 10.92 -4.41 7.84
CA ILE A 5 10.30 -3.42 6.94
C ILE A 5 11.06 -3.41 5.61
N ASN A 6 10.31 -3.54 4.51
CA ASN A 6 10.84 -3.51 3.14
C ASN A 6 12.04 -4.45 2.97
N GLY A 7 11.92 -5.67 3.51
CA GLY A 7 12.95 -6.70 3.45
C GLY A 7 14.12 -6.56 4.44
N ARG A 8 14.16 -5.50 5.25
CA ARG A 8 15.27 -5.21 6.18
C ARG A 8 14.80 -5.27 7.63
N MET A 9 15.65 -5.82 8.51
CA MET A 9 15.46 -5.70 9.95
C MET A 9 15.84 -4.28 10.40
N VAL A 10 14.96 -3.66 11.16
CA VAL A 10 15.13 -2.31 11.68
C VAL A 10 14.98 -2.32 13.19
N GLU A 11 16.01 -1.89 13.88
CA GLU A 11 15.98 -1.71 15.33
C GLU A 11 15.24 -0.42 15.66
N LEU A 12 14.21 -0.54 16.49
CA LEU A 12 13.45 0.59 17.00
C LEU A 12 13.96 0.95 18.40
N GLY A 13 14.06 2.25 18.68
CA GLY A 13 14.38 2.76 20.00
C GLY A 13 13.32 2.45 21.06
N ALA A 14 13.28 3.23 22.12
CA ALA A 14 12.31 3.10 23.20
C ALA A 14 10.93 3.61 22.75
N ILE A 15 10.22 2.83 21.95
CA ILE A 15 8.85 3.12 21.48
C ILE A 15 7.88 2.22 22.22
N SER A 16 6.73 2.78 22.66
CA SER A 16 5.68 1.98 23.28
C SER A 16 5.13 0.92 22.32
N PRO A 17 4.96 -0.33 22.75
CA PRO A 17 4.33 -1.38 21.95
C PRO A 17 2.92 -1.05 21.46
N GLU A 18 2.21 -0.17 22.16
CA GLU A 18 0.86 0.29 21.83
C GLU A 18 0.83 1.41 20.80
N THR A 19 2.01 1.95 20.39
CA THR A 19 2.08 2.99 19.38
C THR A 19 1.53 2.46 18.06
N PRO A 20 0.58 3.17 17.40
CA PRO A 20 0.10 2.77 16.07
C PRO A 20 1.26 2.69 15.07
N LEU A 21 1.30 1.61 14.30
CA LEU A 21 2.35 1.36 13.30
C LEU A 21 2.57 2.55 12.36
N LEU A 22 1.50 3.26 11.98
CA LEU A 22 1.57 4.43 11.13
C LEU A 22 2.54 5.50 11.67
N TYR A 23 2.52 5.75 12.97
CA TYR A 23 3.40 6.76 13.57
C TYR A 23 4.86 6.32 13.54
N VAL A 24 5.12 5.05 13.83
CA VAL A 24 6.47 4.48 13.74
C VAL A 24 7.01 4.61 12.31
N LEU A 25 6.23 4.22 11.32
CA LEU A 25 6.64 4.31 9.90
C LEU A 25 6.96 5.75 9.49
N ARG A 26 6.11 6.71 9.88
CA ARG A 26 6.25 8.09 9.43
C ARG A 26 7.22 8.93 10.25
N ASN A 27 7.15 8.82 11.57
CA ASN A 27 7.87 9.74 12.45
C ASN A 27 9.26 9.21 12.81
N ASP A 28 9.38 7.91 13.07
CA ASP A 28 10.64 7.31 13.48
C ASP A 28 11.47 6.85 12.27
N LEU A 29 10.83 6.35 11.23
CA LEU A 29 11.50 5.78 10.05
C LEU A 29 11.46 6.68 8.81
N GLY A 30 10.72 7.79 8.84
CA GLY A 30 10.65 8.75 7.74
C GLY A 30 9.98 8.21 6.46
N LEU A 31 9.21 7.11 6.55
CA LEU A 31 8.50 6.53 5.42
C LEU A 31 7.21 7.29 5.15
N ASN A 32 7.16 8.01 4.06
CA ASN A 32 6.08 8.94 3.72
C ASN A 32 4.96 8.34 2.87
N GLY A 33 5.10 7.13 2.36
CA GLY A 33 4.08 6.41 1.60
C GLY A 33 2.75 6.35 2.37
N PRO A 34 2.68 5.66 3.52
CA PRO A 34 1.45 5.60 4.31
C PRO A 34 1.10 6.98 4.89
N LYS A 35 -0.19 7.37 4.77
CA LYS A 35 -0.69 8.70 5.16
C LYS A 35 -1.69 8.61 6.32
N TYR A 36 -1.68 9.61 7.20
CA TYR A 36 -2.72 9.77 8.21
C TYR A 36 -3.96 10.42 7.58
N GLY A 37 -5.09 9.71 7.61
CA GLY A 37 -6.39 10.24 7.17
C GLY A 37 -7.39 10.22 8.32
N CYS A 38 -8.16 9.13 8.46
CA CYS A 38 -9.20 9.01 9.50
C CYS A 38 -8.67 8.63 10.89
N GLY A 39 -7.55 7.91 11.00
CA GLY A 39 -7.06 7.32 12.24
C GLY A 39 -7.88 6.14 12.77
N LEU A 40 -8.88 5.69 12.02
CA LEU A 40 -9.89 4.70 12.44
C LEU A 40 -9.88 3.43 11.55
N GLY A 41 -8.91 3.29 10.65
CA GLY A 41 -8.82 2.15 9.74
C GLY A 41 -9.78 2.18 8.55
N GLU A 42 -10.54 3.25 8.31
CA GLU A 42 -11.65 3.30 7.34
C GLU A 42 -11.25 3.87 5.97
N CYS A 43 -10.44 4.94 5.93
CA CYS A 43 -10.21 5.68 4.68
C CYS A 43 -9.18 5.07 3.73
N GLY A 44 -8.37 4.16 4.19
CA GLY A 44 -7.35 3.47 3.39
C GLY A 44 -6.03 4.21 3.17
N ALA A 45 -5.91 5.50 3.49
CA ALA A 45 -4.71 6.29 3.19
C ALA A 45 -3.42 5.75 3.84
N CYS A 46 -3.54 5.04 4.97
CA CYS A 46 -2.44 4.47 5.74
C CYS A 46 -2.11 3.00 5.38
N THR A 47 -2.67 2.46 4.30
CA THR A 47 -2.49 1.04 3.96
C THR A 47 -1.02 0.70 3.72
N VAL A 48 -0.61 -0.41 4.31
CA VAL A 48 0.66 -1.12 4.10
C VAL A 48 0.35 -2.59 3.86
N LEU A 49 1.32 -3.40 3.41
CA LEU A 49 1.17 -4.85 3.44
C LEU A 49 1.79 -5.40 4.72
N ILE A 50 1.09 -6.30 5.39
CA ILE A 50 1.61 -7.10 6.49
C ILE A 50 1.51 -8.56 6.05
N ASP A 51 2.65 -9.20 5.87
CA ASP A 51 2.75 -10.55 5.28
C ASP A 51 1.96 -10.67 3.95
N GLY A 52 2.05 -9.65 3.08
CA GLY A 52 1.35 -9.59 1.79
C GLY A 52 -0.13 -9.16 1.85
N VAL A 53 -0.70 -8.98 3.04
CA VAL A 53 -2.11 -8.61 3.22
C VAL A 53 -2.24 -7.10 3.45
N ALA A 54 -3.16 -6.45 2.73
CA ALA A 54 -3.45 -5.03 2.92
C ALA A 54 -4.01 -4.75 4.33
N ALA A 55 -3.35 -3.87 5.06
CA ALA A 55 -3.66 -3.56 6.45
C ALA A 55 -3.63 -2.06 6.75
N ARG A 56 -4.45 -1.60 7.68
CA ARG A 56 -4.59 -0.19 8.04
C ARG A 56 -3.64 0.15 9.20
N SER A 57 -2.46 0.66 8.90
CA SER A 57 -1.40 0.91 9.89
C SER A 57 -1.77 1.91 11.00
N CYS A 58 -2.79 2.74 10.80
CA CYS A 58 -3.25 3.69 11.84
C CYS A 58 -4.01 3.04 13.01
N SER A 59 -4.50 1.81 12.84
CA SER A 59 -5.28 1.07 13.83
C SER A 59 -4.60 -0.19 14.38
N ILE A 60 -3.38 -0.48 13.90
CA ILE A 60 -2.61 -1.64 14.32
C ILE A 60 -1.50 -1.18 15.25
N PRO A 61 -1.41 -1.69 16.50
CA PRO A 61 -0.31 -1.37 17.40
C PRO A 61 0.99 -2.05 16.95
N LEU A 62 2.12 -1.46 17.31
CA LEU A 62 3.44 -1.99 17.00
C LEU A 62 3.62 -3.43 17.49
N SER A 63 3.07 -3.76 18.67
CA SER A 63 3.08 -5.11 19.24
C SER A 63 2.44 -6.16 18.33
N GLY A 64 1.48 -5.77 17.49
CA GLY A 64 0.79 -6.67 16.57
C GLY A 64 1.61 -7.07 15.32
N VAL A 65 2.79 -6.49 15.12
CA VAL A 65 3.58 -6.68 13.88
C VAL A 65 5.06 -7.05 14.12
N ILE A 66 5.45 -7.34 15.36
CA ILE A 66 6.86 -7.63 15.73
C ILE A 66 7.44 -8.77 14.88
N ASP A 67 6.68 -9.85 14.68
CA ASP A 67 7.11 -11.04 13.93
C ASP A 67 6.62 -11.04 12.48
N LYS A 68 6.22 -9.88 11.96
CA LYS A 68 5.63 -9.74 10.64
C LYS A 68 6.56 -9.04 9.66
N SER A 69 6.37 -9.32 8.37
CA SER A 69 7.03 -8.57 7.30
C SER A 69 6.12 -7.44 6.84
N ILE A 70 6.60 -6.22 6.99
CA ILE A 70 5.87 -5.02 6.60
C ILE A 70 6.44 -4.52 5.28
N THR A 71 5.57 -4.28 4.29
CA THR A 71 5.94 -3.62 3.04
C THR A 71 5.17 -2.32 2.91
N THR A 72 5.89 -1.23 2.70
CA THR A 72 5.32 0.10 2.40
C THR A 72 5.42 0.40 0.91
N LEU A 73 4.83 1.51 0.47
CA LEU A 73 4.90 1.97 -0.93
C LEU A 73 6.35 2.04 -1.44
N GLU A 74 7.26 2.49 -0.58
CA GLU A 74 8.68 2.63 -0.88
C GLU A 74 9.37 1.27 -1.12
N GLY A 75 8.84 0.21 -0.54
CA GLY A 75 9.36 -1.15 -0.66
C GLY A 75 8.83 -1.94 -1.86
N LEU A 76 7.94 -1.37 -2.67
CA LEU A 76 7.38 -2.07 -3.84
C LEU A 76 8.33 -2.08 -5.04
N SER A 77 9.21 -1.07 -5.13
CA SER A 77 10.16 -0.95 -6.24
C SER A 77 11.41 -1.79 -5.96
N GLU A 78 11.80 -2.60 -6.94
CA GLU A 78 12.99 -3.45 -6.86
C GLU A 78 14.02 -3.06 -7.91
N ALA A 79 15.29 -2.95 -7.54
CA ALA A 79 16.42 -2.62 -8.44
C ALA A 79 16.15 -1.41 -9.36
N GLY A 80 15.43 -0.40 -8.87
CA GLY A 80 15.09 0.80 -9.62
C GLY A 80 13.91 0.63 -10.60
N GLN A 81 13.27 -0.55 -10.62
CA GLN A 81 12.06 -0.80 -11.41
C GLN A 81 10.82 -0.62 -10.55
N LEU A 82 9.86 0.13 -11.07
CA LEU A 82 8.57 0.31 -10.42
C LEU A 82 7.75 -0.99 -10.47
N HIS A 83 7.00 -1.23 -9.40
CA HIS A 83 5.98 -2.26 -9.43
C HIS A 83 4.93 -1.97 -10.52
N PRO A 84 4.37 -2.96 -11.25
CA PRO A 84 3.36 -2.73 -12.29
C PRO A 84 2.18 -1.87 -11.88
N VAL A 85 1.73 -1.98 -10.64
CA VAL A 85 0.66 -1.11 -10.11
C VAL A 85 1.12 0.35 -10.02
N GLN A 86 2.34 0.61 -9.55
CA GLN A 86 2.89 1.98 -9.53
C GLN A 86 3.01 2.54 -10.95
N GLN A 87 3.50 1.72 -11.89
CA GLN A 87 3.61 2.11 -13.30
C GLN A 87 2.25 2.43 -13.90
N GLY A 88 1.22 1.61 -13.66
CA GLY A 88 -0.13 1.88 -14.12
C GLY A 88 -0.69 3.21 -13.63
N PHE A 89 -0.42 3.59 -12.37
CA PHE A 89 -0.83 4.89 -11.83
C PHE A 89 -0.13 6.07 -12.50
N ILE A 90 1.13 5.90 -12.91
CA ILE A 90 1.87 6.92 -13.67
C ILE A 90 1.31 7.03 -15.08
N ASP A 91 1.17 5.90 -15.79
CA ASP A 91 0.73 5.85 -17.18
C ASP A 91 -0.67 6.46 -17.37
N GLU A 92 -1.58 6.19 -16.44
CA GLU A 92 -2.97 6.66 -16.47
C GLU A 92 -3.18 7.98 -15.70
N GLN A 93 -2.12 8.58 -15.16
CA GLN A 93 -2.17 9.81 -14.35
C GLN A 93 -3.21 9.75 -13.22
N ALA A 94 -3.28 8.61 -12.54
CA ALA A 94 -4.32 8.25 -11.58
C ALA A 94 -4.18 8.93 -10.21
N ALA A 95 -3.83 10.21 -10.20
CA ALA A 95 -3.73 11.02 -8.99
C ALA A 95 -3.99 12.51 -9.30
N GLN A 96 -4.57 13.22 -8.33
CA GLN A 96 -4.58 14.69 -8.29
C GLN A 96 -3.71 15.15 -7.10
N CYS A 97 -4.26 15.24 -5.88
CA CYS A 97 -3.47 15.62 -4.72
C CYS A 97 -2.47 14.54 -4.26
N GLY A 98 -2.66 13.29 -4.66
CA GLY A 98 -1.79 12.16 -4.34
C GLY A 98 -1.98 11.56 -2.94
N TYR A 99 -2.85 12.13 -2.09
CA TYR A 99 -2.95 11.69 -0.70
C TYR A 99 -3.49 10.27 -0.54
N CYS A 100 -4.46 9.86 -1.33
CA CYS A 100 -5.04 8.51 -1.32
C CYS A 100 -4.21 7.48 -2.12
N THR A 101 -3.28 7.93 -2.97
CA THR A 101 -2.56 7.09 -3.93
C THR A 101 -1.83 5.92 -3.27
N ASN A 102 -1.17 6.14 -2.13
CA ASN A 102 -0.56 5.06 -1.35
C ASN A 102 -1.56 3.93 -1.06
N GLY A 103 -2.70 4.29 -0.47
CA GLY A 103 -3.72 3.30 -0.08
C GLY A 103 -4.28 2.53 -1.26
N MET A 104 -4.54 3.22 -2.37
CA MET A 104 -5.05 2.60 -3.61
C MET A 104 -4.02 1.61 -4.19
N ILE A 105 -2.74 2.02 -4.31
CA ILE A 105 -1.68 1.16 -4.83
C ILE A 105 -1.48 -0.07 -3.94
N MET A 106 -1.31 0.12 -2.62
CA MET A 106 -1.06 -0.98 -1.69
C MET A 106 -2.21 -2.00 -1.67
N THR A 107 -3.46 -1.52 -1.74
CA THR A 107 -4.65 -2.37 -1.83
C THR A 107 -4.68 -3.18 -3.12
N LEU A 108 -4.36 -2.55 -4.27
CA LEU A 108 -4.30 -3.25 -5.56
C LEU A 108 -3.13 -4.24 -5.65
N VAL A 109 -1.98 -3.94 -5.06
CA VAL A 109 -0.86 -4.90 -4.98
C VAL A 109 -1.31 -6.16 -4.24
N ALA A 110 -1.92 -6.03 -3.06
CA ALA A 110 -2.44 -7.16 -2.31
C ALA A 110 -3.51 -7.95 -3.09
N LEU A 111 -4.37 -7.27 -3.84
CA LEU A 111 -5.36 -7.93 -4.69
C LEU A 111 -4.68 -8.76 -5.77
N PHE A 112 -3.76 -8.17 -6.54
CA PHE A 112 -3.13 -8.85 -7.68
C PHE A 112 -2.14 -9.95 -7.26
N GLU A 113 -1.52 -9.86 -6.09
CA GLU A 113 -0.75 -10.97 -5.52
C GLU A 113 -1.64 -12.18 -5.22
N ARG A 114 -2.85 -11.95 -4.75
CA ARG A 114 -3.86 -12.97 -4.42
C ARG A 114 -4.61 -13.48 -5.65
N ASN A 115 -4.98 -12.56 -6.56
CA ASN A 115 -5.72 -12.84 -7.79
C ASN A 115 -5.21 -11.98 -8.97
N PRO A 116 -4.18 -12.43 -9.72
CA PRO A 116 -3.63 -11.67 -10.84
C PRO A 116 -4.64 -11.42 -11.98
N GLN A 117 -5.73 -12.17 -12.02
CA GLN A 117 -6.78 -12.08 -13.05
C GLN A 117 -8.02 -11.34 -12.54
N ALA A 118 -7.94 -10.65 -11.40
CA ALA A 118 -9.07 -9.92 -10.83
C ALA A 118 -9.78 -9.06 -11.88
N ASP A 119 -11.09 -9.21 -11.97
CA ASP A 119 -11.92 -8.46 -12.89
C ASP A 119 -12.22 -7.04 -12.36
N GLU A 120 -12.92 -6.24 -13.17
CA GLU A 120 -13.23 -4.85 -12.80
C GLU A 120 -14.13 -4.78 -11.55
N GLN A 121 -15.02 -5.75 -11.38
CA GLN A 121 -15.91 -5.77 -10.22
C GLN A 121 -15.15 -6.14 -8.94
N GLU A 122 -14.22 -7.07 -9.01
CA GLU A 122 -13.33 -7.43 -7.89
C GLU A 122 -12.44 -6.25 -7.51
N ILE A 123 -11.88 -5.54 -8.51
CA ILE A 123 -11.10 -4.31 -8.29
C ILE A 123 -11.95 -3.24 -7.57
N LYS A 124 -13.18 -2.99 -8.02
CA LYS A 124 -14.11 -2.04 -7.37
C LYS A 124 -14.43 -2.44 -5.94
N ASN A 125 -14.70 -3.71 -5.71
CA ASN A 125 -15.00 -4.23 -4.37
C ASN A 125 -13.82 -4.07 -3.43
N GLU A 126 -12.60 -4.38 -3.88
CA GLU A 126 -11.39 -4.24 -3.08
C GLU A 126 -11.08 -2.79 -2.73
N LEU A 127 -11.33 -1.86 -3.66
CA LEU A 127 -11.11 -0.42 -3.47
C LEU A 127 -12.25 0.28 -2.71
N ALA A 128 -13.36 -0.39 -2.41
CA ALA A 128 -14.55 0.22 -1.80
C ALA A 128 -14.27 0.98 -0.50
N TYR A 129 -13.24 0.56 0.26
CA TYR A 129 -12.83 1.18 1.53
C TYR A 129 -11.59 2.07 1.38
N ASN A 130 -11.30 2.54 0.16
CA ASN A 130 -10.24 3.52 -0.09
C ASN A 130 -10.87 4.82 -0.61
N LEU A 131 -10.82 5.88 0.21
CA LEU A 131 -11.48 7.13 -0.09
C LEU A 131 -10.59 8.09 -0.88
N CYS A 132 -11.12 8.65 -1.96
CA CYS A 132 -10.51 9.74 -2.71
C CYS A 132 -11.43 10.96 -2.72
N ARG A 133 -10.96 12.10 -2.21
CA ARG A 133 -11.73 13.35 -2.19
C ARG A 133 -11.68 14.11 -3.52
N CYS A 134 -10.66 13.85 -4.34
CA CYS A 134 -10.45 14.52 -5.63
C CYS A 134 -11.30 13.92 -6.77
N GLY A 135 -11.82 12.72 -6.61
CA GLY A 135 -12.69 12.08 -7.60
C GLY A 135 -11.96 11.37 -8.75
N THR A 136 -10.69 10.95 -8.56
CA THR A 136 -9.88 10.24 -9.57
C THR A 136 -10.25 8.76 -9.74
N HIS A 137 -11.48 8.36 -9.47
CA HIS A 137 -11.88 6.95 -9.46
C HIS A 137 -11.79 6.29 -10.84
N ILE A 138 -12.10 7.02 -11.90
CA ILE A 138 -12.04 6.50 -13.28
C ILE A 138 -10.59 6.21 -13.68
N GLU A 139 -9.69 7.15 -13.42
CA GLU A 139 -8.26 7.02 -13.69
C GLU A 139 -7.64 5.90 -12.85
N ILE A 140 -8.05 5.74 -11.60
CA ILE A 140 -7.61 4.64 -10.72
C ILE A 140 -8.05 3.28 -11.28
N LEU A 141 -9.28 3.14 -11.78
CA LEU A 141 -9.73 1.90 -12.40
C LEU A 141 -8.97 1.59 -13.70
N ARG A 142 -8.66 2.62 -14.51
CA ARG A 142 -7.81 2.45 -15.69
C ARG A 142 -6.39 2.02 -15.30
N ALA A 143 -5.82 2.65 -14.26
CA ALA A 143 -4.52 2.28 -13.72
C ALA A 143 -4.48 0.82 -13.23
N ALA A 144 -5.53 0.35 -12.59
CA ALA A 144 -5.67 -1.04 -12.16
C ALA A 144 -5.72 -2.00 -13.37
N ALA A 145 -6.49 -1.66 -14.41
CA ALA A 145 -6.55 -2.44 -15.64
C ALA A 145 -5.19 -2.47 -16.36
N LYS A 146 -4.48 -1.33 -16.44
CA LYS A 146 -3.12 -1.24 -16.98
C LYS A 146 -2.13 -2.07 -16.17
N ALA A 147 -2.18 -2.00 -14.85
CA ALA A 147 -1.33 -2.79 -13.96
C ALA A 147 -1.51 -4.30 -14.18
N ARG A 148 -2.75 -4.78 -14.33
CA ARG A 148 -3.05 -6.18 -14.64
C ARG A 148 -2.42 -6.62 -15.96
N GLN A 149 -2.49 -5.77 -17.00
CA GLN A 149 -1.83 -6.04 -18.28
C GLN A 149 -0.30 -6.17 -18.10
N LEU A 150 0.33 -5.20 -17.42
CA LEU A 150 1.78 -5.20 -17.17
C LEU A 150 2.24 -6.41 -16.34
N LEU A 151 1.42 -6.86 -15.38
CA LEU A 151 1.69 -8.09 -14.61
C LEU A 151 1.66 -9.33 -15.49
N ALA A 152 0.68 -9.43 -16.40
CA ALA A 152 0.58 -10.55 -17.34
C ALA A 152 1.78 -10.60 -18.30
N GLU A 153 2.23 -9.45 -18.80
CA GLU A 153 3.42 -9.33 -19.67
C GLU A 153 4.70 -9.77 -18.92
N ARG A 154 4.88 -9.40 -17.65
CA ARG A 154 6.04 -9.84 -16.84
C ARG A 154 6.01 -11.32 -16.48
N GLY A 155 4.84 -11.92 -16.30
CA GLY A 155 4.69 -13.35 -16.02
C GLY A 155 4.92 -14.25 -17.24
N GLN A 156 5.01 -13.68 -18.45
CA GLN A 156 5.29 -14.38 -19.70
C GLN A 156 6.76 -14.28 -20.15
N ALA A 157 7.56 -13.47 -19.46
CA ALA A 157 8.98 -13.26 -19.72
C ALA A 157 9.86 -14.11 -18.79
#